data_d485669bbcc5a604d179d10f2b5deaa3
#
_entry.id   d485669bbcc5a604d179d10f2b5deaa3
#
_cell.length_a   1.000
_cell.length_b   1.000
_cell.length_c   1.000
_cell.angle_alpha   90.00
_cell.angle_beta   90.00
_cell.angle_gamma   90.00
#
_symmetry.space_group_name_H-M   'P 1'
#
loop_
_entity.id
_entity.type
_entity.pdbx_description
1 polymer ?
#
loop_
_entity_poly.entity_id
_entity_poly.type
_entity_poly.pdbx_seq_one_letter_code
_entity_poly.pdbx_strand_id
1 'polypeptide(L)'
;MRSKLTYVLTGLVAAIVVFLLMRGGDAGPAIWQNGGRLVIENQSKMEWRDVSVTVNAYYRGVAPRVAAGSRLEAPLAGFVTGLGQRFDTNREHVTRVEVRATDAAGKPVVLDWDEQTGSPLVREGR
;
A
#
# COMPACT_ATOMS: atom_id res chain seq x y z
N MET A 1 -1.44 -22.24 -6.44
CA MET A 1 -1.31 -22.08 -6.06
C MET A 1 -1.18 -21.81 -5.51
N ARG A 2 -0.94 -21.61 -5.43
CA ARG A 2 -0.78 -21.39 -4.91
C ARG A 2 -0.43 -20.91 -4.18
N SER A 3 -0.04 -20.89 -3.98
CA SER A 3 0.20 -20.60 -3.24
C SER A 3 -0.07 -19.90 -2.83
N LYS A 4 -0.10 -19.51 -2.76
CA LYS A 4 -0.39 -18.86 -2.37
C LYS A 4 -0.82 -18.62 -1.49
N LEU A 5 -0.88 -18.89 -1.13
CA LEU A 5 -1.16 -18.73 -0.29
C LEU A 5 -0.66 -18.71 0.52
N THR A 6 -0.17 -18.86 0.60
CA THR A 6 0.35 -18.87 1.25
C THR A 6 0.78 -18.02 1.78
N TYR A 7 1.06 -17.55 1.75
CA TYR A 7 1.35 -16.73 2.21
C TYR A 7 0.65 -16.10 2.72
N VAL A 8 0.26 -16.21 2.68
CA VAL A 8 -0.45 -15.59 3.07
C VAL A 8 -0.69 -15.70 4.26
N LEU A 9 -0.49 -16.21 4.61
CA LEU A 9 -0.59 -16.33 5.52
C LEU A 9 0.06 -15.90 6.28
N THR A 10 0.47 -15.85 6.07
CA THR A 10 1.17 -15.52 6.70
C THR A 10 1.11 -14.33 6.99
N GLY A 11 0.98 -14.07 6.96
CA GLY A 11 1.00 -13.04 7.25
C GLY A 11 0.11 -12.24 7.29
N LEU A 12 -0.02 -12.44 7.19
CA LEU A 12 -0.62 -11.75 7.20
C LEU A 12 -1.23 -11.06 7.63
N VAL A 13 -1.37 -11.15 7.49
CA VAL A 13 -1.87 -10.56 7.94
C VAL A 13 -1.90 -9.45 8.19
N ALA A 14 -1.43 -9.19 7.92
CA ALA A 14 -1.08 -8.18 8.30
C ALA A 14 -1.69 -6.97 8.02
N ALA A 15 -1.68 -6.53 6.96
CA ALA A 15 -2.15 -5.22 6.69
C ALA A 15 -3.60 -5.14 6.92
N ILE A 16 -3.99 -4.23 7.71
CA ILE A 16 -5.36 -3.97 7.93
C ILE A 16 -5.82 -3.05 6.83
N VAL A 17 -6.76 -3.47 6.08
CA VAL A 17 -7.18 -2.73 4.92
C VAL A 17 -8.54 -2.12 5.15
N VAL A 18 -8.63 -0.84 4.91
CA VAL A 18 -9.88 -0.13 4.96
C VAL A 18 -10.13 0.43 3.58
N PHE A 19 -11.24 0.04 2.98
CA PHE A 19 -11.58 0.53 1.67
C PHE A 19 -12.50 1.70 1.82
N LEU A 20 -12.08 2.85 1.32
CA LEU A 20 -12.89 4.03 1.33
C LEU A 20 -13.26 4.35 -0.10
N LEU A 21 -14.53 4.37 -0.39
CA LEU A 21 -14.98 4.69 -1.72
C LEU A 21 -15.00 6.17 -1.88
N MET A 22 -13.88 6.74 -2.26
CA MET A 22 -13.79 8.16 -2.47
C MET A 22 -13.72 8.43 -3.94
N ARG A 23 -14.35 9.47 -4.35
CA ARG A 23 -14.26 9.84 -5.68
C ARG A 23 -13.11 10.60 -5.80
N GLY A 24 -12.14 10.20 -6.40
CA GLY A 24 -10.91 10.86 -6.49
C GLY A 24 -11.01 11.98 -7.40
N GLY A 25 -11.13 13.11 -6.96
CA GLY A 25 -11.23 14.21 -7.85
C GLY A 25 -9.94 14.65 -8.42
N ASP A 26 -8.90 14.62 -7.69
CA ASP A 26 -7.69 15.24 -8.11
C ASP A 26 -6.62 14.32 -8.45
N ALA A 27 -5.75 14.73 -9.28
CA ALA A 27 -4.64 13.95 -9.67
C ALA A 27 -3.48 14.03 -8.70
N GLY A 28 -3.72 14.23 -7.46
CA GLY A 28 -2.65 14.30 -6.50
C GLY A 28 -1.84 13.01 -6.45
N PRO A 29 -0.86 12.94 -5.56
CA PRO A 29 -0.03 11.73 -5.47
C PRO A 29 -0.87 10.51 -5.12
N ALA A 30 -0.50 9.38 -5.67
CA ALA A 30 -1.21 8.14 -5.41
C ALA A 30 -0.81 7.50 -4.09
N ILE A 31 0.30 7.91 -3.53
CA ILE A 31 0.80 7.34 -2.28
C ILE A 31 1.10 8.49 -1.33
N TRP A 32 0.56 8.41 -0.13
CA TRP A 32 0.89 9.42 0.88
C TRP A 32 0.70 8.83 2.27
N GLN A 33 1.21 9.55 3.24
CA GLN A 33 1.10 9.16 4.64
C GLN A 33 0.18 10.13 5.36
N ASN A 34 -0.69 9.59 6.17
CA ASN A 34 -1.61 10.39 6.95
C ASN A 34 -1.49 9.90 8.39
N GLY A 35 -0.71 10.61 9.20
CA GLY A 35 -0.42 10.15 10.54
C GLY A 35 0.36 8.84 10.48
N GLY A 36 -0.07 7.88 11.23
CA GLY A 36 0.58 6.57 11.22
C GLY A 36 0.06 5.63 10.16
N ARG A 37 -0.65 6.13 9.16
CA ARG A 37 -1.22 5.29 8.12
C ARG A 37 -0.62 5.59 6.78
N LEU A 38 -0.45 4.55 6.00
CA LEU A 38 -0.06 4.69 4.61
C LEU A 38 -1.32 4.62 3.77
N VAL A 39 -1.45 5.54 2.83
CA VAL A 39 -2.62 5.60 1.95
C VAL A 39 -2.16 5.42 0.52
N ILE A 40 -2.82 4.54 -0.19
CA ILE A 40 -2.51 4.26 -1.58
C ILE A 40 -3.81 4.35 -2.36
N GLU A 41 -3.84 5.20 -3.36
CA GLU A 41 -5.05 5.43 -4.12
C GLU A 41 -4.95 4.77 -5.48
N ASN A 42 -5.99 4.04 -5.84
CA ASN A 42 -6.09 3.48 -7.17
C ASN A 42 -6.72 4.53 -8.07
N GLN A 43 -5.88 5.29 -8.75
CA GLN A 43 -6.34 6.38 -9.60
C GLN A 43 -6.68 5.91 -11.00
N SER A 44 -6.70 4.60 -11.22
CA SER A 44 -7.03 4.05 -12.52
C SER A 44 -8.50 3.73 -12.62
N LYS A 45 -8.91 3.31 -13.79
CA LYS A 45 -10.30 2.93 -14.03
C LYS A 45 -10.54 1.44 -13.84
N MET A 46 -9.52 0.71 -13.41
CA MET A 46 -9.65 -0.73 -13.22
C MET A 46 -9.35 -1.11 -11.80
N GLU A 47 -10.04 -2.12 -11.32
CA GLU A 47 -9.79 -2.67 -10.00
C GLU A 47 -8.40 -3.31 -9.95
N TRP A 48 -7.72 -3.15 -8.85
CA TRP A 48 -6.46 -3.85 -8.60
C TRP A 48 -6.74 -5.08 -7.76
N ARG A 49 -6.03 -6.16 -8.05
CA ARG A 49 -6.14 -7.42 -7.34
C ARG A 49 -4.79 -7.87 -6.86
N ASP A 50 -4.79 -8.66 -5.80
CA ASP A 50 -3.57 -9.23 -5.23
C ASP A 50 -2.55 -8.15 -4.98
N VAL A 51 -2.96 -7.15 -4.24
CA VAL A 51 -2.14 -5.98 -3.99
C VAL A 51 -1.11 -6.30 -2.93
N SER A 52 0.13 -5.98 -3.24
CA SER A 52 1.25 -6.17 -2.32
C SER A 52 1.96 -4.84 -2.16
N VAL A 53 2.17 -4.43 -0.94
CA VAL A 53 2.82 -3.17 -0.64
C VAL A 53 4.07 -3.46 0.17
N THR A 54 5.18 -2.91 -0.27
CA THR A 54 6.45 -3.06 0.44
C THR A 54 6.94 -1.69 0.86
N VAL A 55 7.21 -1.54 2.14
CA VAL A 55 7.70 -0.30 2.72
C VAL A 55 9.14 -0.50 3.12
N ASN A 56 9.99 0.43 2.74
CA ASN A 56 11.42 0.41 3.06
C ASN A 56 12.08 -0.93 2.73
N ALA A 57 11.62 -1.56 1.65
CA ALA A 57 12.19 -2.79 1.09
C ALA A 57 11.95 -4.05 1.92
N TYR A 58 11.58 -3.93 3.19
CA TYR A 58 11.50 -5.10 4.06
C TYR A 58 10.16 -5.33 4.71
N TYR A 59 9.35 -4.29 4.81
CA TYR A 59 8.06 -4.39 5.52
C TYR A 59 6.96 -4.58 4.50
N ARG A 60 6.13 -5.59 4.66
CA ARG A 60 5.13 -5.94 3.65
C ARG A 60 3.74 -5.99 4.22
N GLY A 61 2.79 -5.65 3.38
CA GLY A 61 1.39 -5.81 3.65
C GLY A 61 0.69 -6.19 2.36
N VAL A 62 -0.47 -6.81 2.47
CA VAL A 62 -1.21 -7.25 1.29
C VAL A 62 -2.67 -6.88 1.43
N ALA A 63 -3.34 -6.78 0.30
CA ALA A 63 -4.77 -6.56 0.25
C ALA A 63 -5.33 -7.33 -0.94
N PRO A 64 -6.51 -7.91 -0.82
CA PRO A 64 -7.05 -8.71 -1.92
C PRO A 64 -7.42 -7.87 -3.12
N ARG A 65 -7.90 -6.66 -2.91
CA ARG A 65 -8.29 -5.80 -4.02
C ARG A 65 -8.45 -4.35 -3.60
N VAL A 66 -8.33 -3.46 -4.55
CA VAL A 66 -8.61 -2.05 -4.37
C VAL A 66 -9.43 -1.62 -5.57
N ALA A 67 -10.67 -1.22 -5.35
CA ALA A 67 -11.54 -0.85 -6.44
C ALA A 67 -11.05 0.39 -7.17
N ALA A 68 -11.45 0.54 -8.41
CA ALA A 68 -11.09 1.71 -9.19
C ALA A 68 -11.58 2.97 -8.48
N GLY A 69 -10.73 3.94 -8.37
CA GLY A 69 -11.08 5.21 -7.71
C GLY A 69 -11.12 5.16 -6.20
N SER A 70 -10.82 4.02 -5.62
CA SER A 70 -10.82 3.86 -4.17
C SER A 70 -9.42 3.93 -3.64
N ARG A 71 -9.30 3.97 -2.32
CA ARG A 71 -8.00 3.99 -1.70
C ARG A 71 -7.89 2.90 -0.65
N LEU A 72 -6.66 2.49 -0.42
CA LEU A 72 -6.28 1.55 0.59
C LEU A 72 -5.62 2.36 1.70
N GLU A 73 -6.09 2.19 2.93
CA GLU A 73 -5.43 2.80 4.07
C GLU A 73 -5.01 1.70 5.00
N ALA A 74 -3.77 1.72 5.40
CA ALA A 74 -3.24 0.69 6.27
C ALA A 74 -2.33 1.31 7.32
N PRO A 75 -2.45 0.89 8.59
CA PRO A 75 -1.55 1.39 9.61
C PRO A 75 -0.14 0.91 9.31
N LEU A 76 0.82 1.81 9.41
CA LEU A 76 2.21 1.42 9.18
C LEU A 76 2.65 0.31 10.11
N ALA A 77 2.15 0.31 11.34
CA ALA A 77 2.48 -0.72 12.29
C ALA A 77 1.97 -2.11 11.89
N GLY A 78 1.12 -2.17 10.87
CA GLY A 78 0.64 -3.44 10.36
C GLY A 78 1.56 -4.08 9.33
N PHE A 79 2.58 -3.36 8.87
CA PHE A 79 3.53 -3.90 7.92
C PHE A 79 4.63 -4.63 8.69
N VAL A 80 4.99 -5.81 8.23
CA VAL A 80 5.94 -6.65 8.95
C VAL A 80 7.02 -7.19 8.02
N THR A 81 8.18 -7.44 8.60
CA THR A 81 9.27 -8.06 7.87
C THR A 81 9.04 -9.57 7.81
N GLY A 82 9.87 -10.26 7.05
CA GLY A 82 9.81 -11.71 6.99
C GLY A 82 10.06 -12.38 8.33
N LEU A 83 10.68 -11.67 9.26
CA LEU A 83 10.93 -12.20 10.60
C LEU A 83 9.85 -11.78 11.60
N GLY A 84 8.81 -11.11 11.12
CA GLY A 84 7.70 -10.72 11.98
C GLY A 84 7.87 -9.42 12.72
N GLN A 85 8.89 -8.64 12.38
CA GLN A 85 9.09 -7.36 13.04
C GLN A 85 8.18 -6.33 12.41
N ARG A 86 7.52 -5.54 13.24
CA ARG A 86 6.58 -4.54 12.78
C ARG A 86 7.27 -3.22 12.52
N PHE A 87 6.74 -2.48 11.57
CA PHE A 87 7.21 -1.13 11.31
C PHE A 87 6.90 -0.27 12.54
N ASP A 88 7.92 0.42 13.04
CA ASP A 88 7.77 1.23 14.24
C ASP A 88 7.95 2.70 13.86
N THR A 89 6.86 3.43 13.86
CA THR A 89 6.86 4.83 13.44
C THR A 89 7.63 5.73 14.39
N ASN A 90 7.96 5.26 15.57
CA ASN A 90 8.77 6.04 16.50
C ASN A 90 10.26 5.91 16.21
N ARG A 91 10.64 4.94 15.41
CA ARG A 91 12.06 4.67 15.16
C ARG A 91 12.43 4.79 13.69
N GLU A 92 11.47 4.70 12.82
CA GLU A 92 11.71 4.72 11.38
C GLU A 92 10.75 5.62 10.69
N HIS A 93 11.14 6.15 9.58
CA HIS A 93 10.20 6.85 8.72
C HIS A 93 10.20 6.16 7.36
N VAL A 94 9.18 6.42 6.58
CA VAL A 94 9.02 5.79 5.28
C VAL A 94 9.94 6.47 4.29
N THR A 95 10.82 5.69 3.68
CA THR A 95 11.74 6.20 2.66
C THR A 95 11.41 5.67 1.29
N ARG A 96 10.66 4.59 1.21
CA ARG A 96 10.34 3.97 -0.06
C ARG A 96 9.08 3.16 0.07
N VAL A 97 8.24 3.22 -0.95
CA VAL A 97 7.04 2.40 -1.03
C VAL A 97 6.95 1.82 -2.43
N GLU A 98 6.69 0.54 -2.51
CA GLU A 98 6.46 -0.12 -3.77
C GLU A 98 5.13 -0.85 -3.71
N VAL A 99 4.29 -0.63 -4.69
CA VAL A 99 2.99 -1.29 -4.78
C VAL A 99 2.98 -2.14 -6.03
N ARG A 100 2.58 -3.38 -5.88
CA ARG A 100 2.41 -4.27 -7.01
C ARG A 100 1.04 -4.90 -6.94
N ALA A 101 0.43 -5.04 -8.09
CA ALA A 101 -0.90 -5.62 -8.18
C ALA A 101 -1.12 -6.11 -9.60
N THR A 102 -2.27 -6.70 -9.83
CA THR A 102 -2.71 -7.06 -11.18
C THR A 102 -4.06 -6.38 -11.36
N ASP A 103 -4.25 -5.72 -12.48
CA ASP A 103 -5.53 -5.06 -12.70
C ASP A 103 -6.57 -6.06 -13.24
N ALA A 104 -7.79 -5.59 -13.42
CA ALA A 104 -8.88 -6.45 -13.85
C ALA A 104 -8.68 -7.01 -15.25
N ALA A 105 -7.80 -6.41 -16.04
CA ALA A 105 -7.47 -6.90 -17.36
C ALA A 105 -6.28 -7.87 -17.34
N GLY A 106 -5.74 -8.16 -16.16
CA GLY A 106 -4.63 -9.07 -16.03
C GLY A 106 -3.27 -8.43 -16.24
N LYS A 107 -3.20 -7.11 -16.31
CA LYS A 107 -1.93 -6.44 -16.50
C LYS A 107 -1.27 -6.10 -15.18
N PRO A 108 0.03 -6.16 -15.13
CA PRO A 108 0.73 -5.81 -13.88
C PRO A 108 0.64 -4.31 -13.61
N VAL A 109 0.51 -3.99 -12.35
CA VAL A 109 0.48 -2.61 -11.88
C VAL A 109 1.66 -2.45 -10.94
N VAL A 110 2.45 -1.40 -11.16
CA VAL A 110 3.58 -1.09 -10.29
C VAL A 110 3.56 0.39 -10.01
N LEU A 111 3.58 0.74 -8.73
CA LEU A 111 3.75 2.12 -8.32
C LEU A 111 4.95 2.16 -7.40
N ASP A 112 5.75 3.19 -7.57
CA ASP A 112 6.93 3.40 -6.74
C ASP A 112 6.95 4.79 -6.20
N TRP A 113 7.37 4.92 -4.98
CA TRP A 113 7.64 6.22 -4.39
C TRP A 113 8.92 6.11 -3.58
N ASP A 114 9.80 7.10 -3.69
CA ASP A 114 10.91 7.18 -2.74
C ASP A 114 11.13 8.63 -2.37
N GLU A 115 11.78 8.83 -1.22
CA GLU A 115 11.82 10.17 -0.65
C GLU A 115 12.74 11.11 -1.40
N GLN A 116 13.61 10.58 -2.24
CA GLN A 116 14.55 11.43 -2.96
C GLN A 116 13.95 12.03 -4.22
N THR A 117 13.05 11.32 -4.86
CA THR A 117 12.51 11.76 -6.13
C THR A 117 11.01 11.97 -6.10
N GLY A 118 10.33 11.48 -5.06
CA GLY A 118 8.89 11.58 -4.99
C GLY A 118 8.43 12.87 -4.36
N SER A 119 7.13 13.13 -4.45
CA SER A 119 6.50 14.22 -3.75
C SER A 119 6.56 13.95 -2.25
N PRO A 120 6.49 14.98 -1.42
CA PRO A 120 6.45 14.74 0.01
C PRO A 120 5.35 13.75 0.35
N LEU A 121 5.69 12.77 1.18
CA LEU A 121 4.75 11.72 1.50
C LEU A 121 3.64 12.21 2.41
N VAL A 122 3.95 13.10 3.32
CA VAL A 122 2.95 13.61 4.26
C VAL A 122 2.17 14.71 3.58
N ARG A 123 0.85 14.55 3.54
CA ARG A 123 0.00 15.57 2.97
C ARG A 123 -0.39 16.55 4.06
N GLU A 124 -0.14 17.80 3.76
CA GLU A 124 -0.48 18.80 4.70
C GLU A 124 -1.91 19.25 4.50
N GLY A 125 -2.48 19.77 5.55
CA GLY A 125 -3.82 20.29 5.44
C GLY A 125 -4.90 19.26 5.48
N ARG A 126 -4.56 18.05 5.86
CA ARG A 126 -5.58 16.99 5.93
C ARG A 126 -5.69 16.38 7.29
#